data_d362cb427961d5cfd5d777bbc8158232
#
_entry.id   d362cb427961d5cfd5d777bbc8158232
#
_cell.length_a   1.000
_cell.length_b   1.000
_cell.length_c   1.000
_cell.angle_alpha   90.00
_cell.angle_beta   90.00
_cell.angle_gamma   90.00
#
_symmetry.space_group_name_H-M   'P 1'
#
loop_
_entity.id
_entity.type
_entity.pdbx_description
1 polymer ?
#
loop_
_entity_poly.entity_id
_entity_poly.type
_entity_poly.pdbx_seq_one_letter_code
_entity_poly.pdbx_strand_id
1 'polypeptide(L)'
;VNTEAELISAVCKNKDISTILADNSDDLFVSHKDIWEGLKSYYYKFRAVPEAGILQDKFKDFEPVETKGETGYYLDKLKNEF
;
A
#
# COMPACT_ATOMS: atom_id res chain seq x y z
N VAL A 1 8.65 11.56 6.27
CA VAL A 1 7.66 10.47 6.26
C VAL A 1 7.05 10.37 4.87
N ASN A 2 7.01 9.17 4.33
CA ASN A 2 6.48 8.95 2.99
C ASN A 2 5.04 8.45 3.06
N THR A 3 4.11 9.24 2.53
CA THR A 3 2.69 8.89 2.56
C THR A 3 2.39 7.62 1.77
N GLU A 4 3.13 7.37 0.69
CA GLU A 4 2.97 6.12 -0.07
C GLU A 4 3.30 4.90 0.80
N ALA A 5 4.38 4.97 1.57
CA ALA A 5 4.75 3.88 2.49
C ALA A 5 3.69 3.72 3.58
N GLU A 6 3.16 4.83 4.10
CA GLU A 6 2.07 4.78 5.08
C GLU A 6 0.85 4.08 4.51
N LEU A 7 0.46 4.44 3.29
CA LEU A 7 -0.71 3.84 2.65
C LEU A 7 -0.51 2.34 2.41
N ILE A 8 0.66 1.95 1.90
CA ILE A 8 0.97 0.54 1.68
C ILE A 8 0.93 -0.23 3.01
N SER A 9 1.51 0.35 4.06
CA SER A 9 1.50 -0.26 5.39
C SER A 9 0.08 -0.42 5.92
N ALA A 10 -0.77 0.59 5.72
CA ALA A 10 -2.17 0.53 6.13
C ALA A 10 -2.93 -0.57 5.37
N VAL A 11 -2.69 -0.70 4.07
CA VAL A 11 -3.29 -1.77 3.26
C VAL A 11 -2.92 -3.14 3.84
N CYS A 12 -1.64 -3.33 4.15
CA CYS A 12 -1.18 -4.60 4.69
C CYS A 12 -1.75 -4.87 6.07
N LYS A 13 -1.81 -3.85 6.92
CA LYS A 13 -2.31 -4.00 8.29
C LYS A 13 -3.81 -4.29 8.32
N ASN A 14 -4.58 -3.57 7.52
CA ASN A 14 -6.04 -3.68 7.50
C ASN A 14 -6.53 -4.76 6.53
N LYS A 15 -5.63 -5.34 5.73
CA LYS A 15 -5.99 -6.31 4.70
C LYS A 15 -7.02 -5.73 3.72
N ASP A 16 -6.89 -4.45 3.41
CA ASP A 16 -7.88 -3.70 2.63
C ASP A 16 -7.24 -3.08 1.38
N ILE A 17 -7.06 -3.90 0.36
CA ILE A 17 -6.57 -3.43 -0.94
C ILE A 17 -7.73 -2.94 -1.82
N SER A 18 -8.95 -3.42 -1.55
CA SER A 18 -10.10 -3.10 -2.39
C SER A 18 -10.45 -1.62 -2.38
N THR A 19 -10.19 -0.91 -1.29
CA THR A 19 -10.43 0.53 -1.22
C THR A 19 -9.66 1.27 -2.31
N ILE A 20 -8.39 0.90 -2.53
CA ILE A 20 -7.56 1.54 -3.55
C ILE A 20 -7.95 1.07 -4.94
N LEU A 21 -8.22 -0.22 -5.10
CA LEU A 21 -8.62 -0.77 -6.40
C LEU A 21 -9.95 -0.19 -6.89
N ALA A 22 -10.90 0.00 -5.98
CA ALA A 22 -12.19 0.57 -6.31
C ALA A 22 -12.08 2.04 -6.73
N ASP A 23 -11.09 2.74 -6.18
CA ASP A 23 -10.87 4.16 -6.45
C ASP A 23 -10.00 4.41 -7.69
N ASN A 24 -9.40 3.37 -8.25
CA ASN A 24 -8.45 3.48 -9.37
C ASN A 24 -7.29 4.42 -9.06
N SER A 25 -6.74 4.33 -7.86
CA SER A 25 -5.73 5.25 -7.37
C SER A 25 -4.30 4.76 -7.62
N ASP A 26 -4.11 3.82 -8.53
CA ASP A 26 -2.80 3.25 -8.84
C ASP A 26 -1.77 4.32 -9.24
N ASP A 27 -2.22 5.38 -9.89
CA ASP A 27 -1.36 6.45 -10.38
C ASP A 27 -0.75 7.30 -9.27
N LEU A 28 -1.26 7.18 -8.06
CA LEU A 28 -0.75 7.94 -6.93
C LEU A 28 0.60 7.41 -6.42
N PHE A 29 0.92 6.16 -6.74
CA PHE A 29 2.18 5.57 -6.34
C PHE A 29 3.26 5.92 -7.36
N VAL A 30 4.15 6.81 -6.96
CA VAL A 30 5.27 7.27 -7.82
C VAL A 30 6.58 6.67 -7.32
N SER A 31 6.93 6.95 -6.07
CA SER A 31 8.18 6.45 -5.48
C SER A 31 8.12 4.97 -5.14
N HIS A 32 6.94 4.49 -4.79
CA HIS A 32 6.73 3.09 -4.37
C HIS A 32 5.90 2.31 -5.38
N LYS A 33 5.96 2.70 -6.64
CA LYS A 33 5.19 2.04 -7.70
C LYS A 33 5.51 0.56 -7.80
N ASP A 34 6.78 0.20 -7.74
CA ASP A 34 7.20 -1.20 -7.83
C ASP A 34 6.65 -2.02 -6.68
N ILE A 35 6.65 -1.43 -5.48
CA ILE A 35 6.13 -2.09 -4.29
C ILE A 35 4.61 -2.28 -4.43
N TRP A 36 3.92 -1.27 -4.91
CA TRP A 36 2.47 -1.35 -5.12
C TRP A 36 2.13 -2.42 -6.15
N GLU A 37 2.87 -2.47 -7.25
CA GLU A 37 2.65 -3.51 -8.27
C GLU A 37 2.92 -4.91 -7.72
N GLY A 38 3.95 -5.05 -6.90
CA GLY A 38 4.23 -6.31 -6.22
C GLY A 38 3.10 -6.73 -5.28
N LEU A 39 2.54 -5.75 -4.55
CA LEU A 39 1.41 -5.98 -3.67
C LEU A 39 0.19 -6.47 -4.46
N LYS A 40 -0.12 -5.81 -5.57
CA LYS A 40 -1.24 -6.22 -6.42
C LYS A 40 -1.04 -7.61 -7.01
N SER A 41 0.17 -7.90 -7.48
CA SER A 41 0.49 -9.21 -8.04
C SER A 41 0.30 -10.31 -7.02
N TYR A 42 0.74 -10.08 -5.80
CA TYR A 42 0.55 -11.03 -4.70
C TYR A 42 -0.94 -11.25 -4.45
N TYR A 43 -1.69 -10.16 -4.39
CA TYR A 43 -3.13 -10.24 -4.13
C TYR A 43 -3.86 -11.05 -5.22
N TYR A 44 -3.54 -10.79 -6.49
CA TYR A 44 -4.19 -11.51 -7.58
C TYR A 44 -3.79 -12.98 -7.63
N LYS A 45 -2.56 -13.29 -7.23
CA LYS A 45 -2.08 -14.66 -7.25
C LYS A 45 -2.63 -15.49 -6.09
N PHE A 46 -2.62 -14.92 -4.90
CA PHE A 46 -3.00 -15.65 -3.68
C PHE A 46 -4.37 -15.27 -3.13
N ARG A 47 -5.01 -14.30 -3.71
CA ARG A 47 -6.32 -13.78 -3.27
C ARG A 47 -6.30 -13.32 -1.81
N ALA A 48 -5.17 -12.82 -1.38
CA ALA A 48 -4.99 -12.33 -0.02
C ALA A 48 -3.97 -11.20 -0.02
N VAL A 49 -4.15 -10.24 0.89
CA VAL A 49 -3.20 -9.14 1.05
C VAL A 49 -2.00 -9.64 1.85
N PRO A 50 -0.77 -9.44 1.35
CA PRO A 50 0.42 -9.87 2.09
C PRO A 50 0.65 -9.01 3.32
N GLU A 51 1.38 -9.57 4.28
CA GLU A 51 1.82 -8.78 5.43
C GLU A 51 2.97 -7.87 5.02
N ALA A 52 3.15 -6.77 5.77
CA ALA A 52 4.22 -5.81 5.47
C ALA A 52 5.60 -6.47 5.48
N GLY A 53 5.80 -7.46 6.34
CA GLY A 53 7.06 -8.21 6.39
C GLY A 53 7.39 -8.93 5.09
N ILE A 54 6.37 -9.44 4.40
CA ILE A 54 6.55 -10.11 3.11
C ILE A 54 7.03 -9.10 2.07
N LEU A 55 6.43 -7.92 2.06
CA LEU A 55 6.86 -6.87 1.14
C LEU A 55 8.27 -6.40 1.46
N GLN A 56 8.63 -6.30 2.73
CA GLN A 56 9.96 -5.90 3.13
C GLN A 56 11.02 -6.91 2.68
N ASP A 57 10.71 -8.20 2.73
CA ASP A 57 11.61 -9.24 2.24
C ASP A 57 11.81 -9.13 0.74
N LYS A 58 10.76 -8.81 0.01
CA LYS A 58 10.82 -8.72 -1.45
C LYS A 58 11.41 -7.39 -1.91
N PHE A 59 11.10 -6.31 -1.21
CA PHE A 59 11.58 -4.97 -1.53
C PHE A 59 12.36 -4.43 -0.33
N LYS A 60 13.68 -4.54 -0.40
CA LYS A 60 14.56 -4.19 0.72
C LYS A 60 14.47 -2.71 1.12
N ASP A 61 14.12 -1.85 0.16
CA ASP A 61 14.01 -0.42 0.41
C ASP A 61 12.69 -0.02 1.07
N PHE A 62 11.74 -0.94 1.16
CA PHE A 62 10.47 -0.67 1.79
C PHE A 62 10.60 -0.73 3.30
N GLU A 63 10.23 0.35 3.96
CA GLU A 63 10.21 0.43 5.41
C GLU A 63 8.77 0.49 5.89
N PRO A 64 8.25 -0.60 6.50
CA PRO A 64 6.88 -0.58 7.02
C PRO A 64 6.75 0.51 8.09
N VAL A 65 5.62 1.21 8.05
CA VAL A 65 5.33 2.29 8.99
C VAL A 65 4.16 1.87 9.85
N GLU A 66 4.20 2.16 11.13
CA GLU A 66 3.07 1.90 12.00
C GLU A 66 1.95 2.86 11.63
N THR A 67 0.77 2.31 11.38
CA THR A 67 -0.39 3.10 10.99
C THR A 67 -1.51 2.91 12.01
N LYS A 68 -2.21 4.00 12.32
CA LYS A 68 -3.30 3.98 13.30
C LYS A 68 -4.66 4.24 12.67
N GLY A 69 -4.68 4.58 11.39
CA GLY A 69 -5.91 4.92 10.70
C GLY A 69 -6.35 3.86 9.71
N GLU A 70 -7.46 4.12 9.08
CA GLU A 70 -7.98 3.25 8.03
C GLU A 70 -7.26 3.52 6.71
N THR A 71 -7.33 2.56 5.80
CA THR A 71 -6.72 2.68 4.48
C THR A 71 -7.23 3.94 3.75
N GLY A 72 -8.53 4.21 3.85
CA GLY A 72 -9.12 5.38 3.21
C GLY A 72 -8.55 6.70 3.72
N TYR A 73 -8.19 6.78 5.00
CA TYR A 73 -7.58 7.98 5.55
C TYR A 73 -6.24 8.29 4.86
N TYR A 74 -5.40 7.28 4.71
CA TYR A 74 -4.09 7.47 4.07
C TYR A 74 -4.22 7.68 2.57
N LEU A 75 -5.23 7.07 1.95
CA LEU A 75 -5.53 7.31 0.55
C LEU A 75 -5.89 8.77 0.31
N ASP A 76 -6.78 9.34 1.13
CA ASP A 76 -7.15 10.74 1.04
C ASP A 76 -5.95 11.65 1.29
N LYS A 77 -5.12 11.30 2.26
CA LYS A 77 -3.92 12.06 2.57
C LYS A 77 -2.99 12.11 1.36
N LEU A 78 -2.79 10.99 0.69
CA LEU A 78 -1.95 10.93 -0.50
C LEU A 78 -2.56 11.75 -1.66
N LYS A 79 -3.87 11.66 -1.85
CA LYS A 79 -4.55 12.44 -2.88
C LYS A 79 -4.37 13.95 -2.67
N ASN A 80 -4.38 14.39 -1.42
CA ASN A 80 -4.23 15.80 -1.10
C ASN A 80 -2.81 16.31 -1.28
N GLU A 81 -1.83 15.43 -1.49
CA GLU A 81 -0.45 15.81 -1.79
C GLU A 81 -0.24 16.09 -3.27
N PHE A 82 -1.20 15.77 -4.10
CA PHE A 82 -1.22 16.06 -5.52
C PHE A 82 -2.20 17.21 -5.79
#